data_7daf94adec1f240009567d21105a118d
#
_entry.id   7daf94adec1f240009567d21105a118d
#
_cell.length_a   1.000
_cell.length_b   1.000
_cell.length_c   1.000
_cell.angle_alpha   90.00
_cell.angle_beta   90.00
_cell.angle_gamma   90.00
#
_symmetry.space_group_name_H-M   'P 1'
#
loop_
_entity.id
_entity.type
_entity.pdbx_description
1 polymer ?
#
loop_
_entity_poly.entity_id
_entity_poly.type
_entity_poly.pdbx_seq_one_letter_code
_entity_poly.pdbx_strand_id
1 'polypeptide(L)'
;VVLDYNMNNQFELLEKIKRKDKCEILVNACCIPNCPRRAEHYRTIAKQQRIALQNRRNPTDKKIPIPGWHCEYGDHNSIHTIRNYVTYVSPEAIWEKYVPMGFTNFKIEGRTANLFQLVDTYCHYMIRPEYEGEARLLLLANLEKSHIISVNRPRPAKWEG
;
A
#
# COMPACT_ATOMS: atom_id res chain seq x y z
N VAL A 1 -13.66 -11.14 -6.07
CA VAL A 1 -13.53 -11.31 -4.60
C VAL A 1 -12.09 -11.03 -4.21
N VAL A 2 -11.86 -10.14 -3.22
CA VAL A 2 -10.51 -9.95 -2.64
C VAL A 2 -10.24 -11.11 -1.68
N LEU A 3 -9.17 -11.85 -1.93
CA LEU A 3 -8.76 -12.95 -1.05
C LEU A 3 -8.13 -12.40 0.25
N ASP A 4 -8.19 -13.19 1.31
CA ASP A 4 -7.47 -12.84 2.53
C ASP A 4 -5.96 -12.89 2.27
N TYR A 5 -5.25 -11.82 2.60
CA TYR A 5 -3.82 -11.74 2.37
C TYR A 5 -3.02 -12.81 3.13
N ASN A 6 -3.58 -13.37 4.19
CA ASN A 6 -2.96 -14.51 4.88
C ASN A 6 -2.92 -15.78 4.03
N MET A 7 -3.68 -15.84 2.93
CA MET A 7 -3.61 -16.95 1.95
C MET A 7 -2.46 -16.75 0.94
N ASN A 8 -1.84 -15.59 0.90
CA ASN A 8 -0.75 -15.33 -0.03
C ASN A 8 0.37 -16.36 0.16
N ASN A 9 0.94 -16.79 -0.96
CA ASN A 9 2.02 -17.78 -1.04
C ASN A 9 1.66 -19.20 -0.53
N GLN A 10 0.41 -19.45 -0.13
CA GLN A 10 -0.09 -20.79 0.16
C GLN A 10 -0.60 -21.46 -1.13
N PHE A 11 0.32 -21.81 -2.03
CA PHE A 11 0.00 -22.22 -3.41
C PHE A 11 -0.93 -23.43 -3.46
N GLU A 12 -0.74 -24.43 -2.59
CA GLU A 12 -1.63 -25.61 -2.51
C GLU A 12 -3.09 -25.23 -2.19
N LEU A 13 -3.29 -24.17 -1.39
CA LEU A 13 -4.62 -23.66 -1.07
C LEU A 13 -5.17 -22.85 -2.24
N LEU A 14 -4.33 -22.00 -2.86
CA LEU A 14 -4.70 -21.16 -3.98
C LEU A 14 -5.06 -21.99 -5.22
N GLU A 15 -4.42 -23.13 -5.45
CA GLU A 15 -4.73 -24.04 -6.55
C GLU A 15 -6.17 -24.56 -6.51
N LYS A 16 -6.74 -24.76 -5.32
CA LYS A 16 -8.12 -25.27 -5.13
C LYS A 16 -9.20 -24.25 -5.50
N ILE A 17 -8.85 -22.99 -5.72
CA ILE A 17 -9.79 -21.93 -6.12
C ILE A 17 -10.17 -22.12 -7.59
N LYS A 18 -11.46 -22.33 -7.86
CA LYS A 18 -11.96 -22.62 -9.23
C LYS A 18 -11.98 -21.38 -10.14
N ARG A 19 -12.36 -20.23 -9.61
CA ARG A 19 -12.55 -18.98 -10.38
C ARG A 19 -11.50 -17.93 -10.01
N LYS A 20 -10.23 -18.27 -10.29
CA LYS A 20 -9.08 -17.40 -10.01
C LYS A 20 -9.16 -16.05 -10.76
N ASP A 21 -9.74 -16.07 -11.96
CA ASP A 21 -10.04 -14.89 -12.79
C ASP A 21 -10.97 -13.86 -12.10
N LYS A 22 -11.75 -14.29 -11.11
CA LYS A 22 -12.65 -13.44 -10.31
C LYS A 22 -12.10 -13.08 -8.94
N CYS A 23 -10.87 -13.49 -8.66
CA CYS A 23 -10.19 -13.21 -7.40
C CYS A 23 -9.17 -12.08 -7.58
N GLU A 24 -9.02 -11.27 -6.56
CA GLU A 24 -8.02 -10.20 -6.46
C GLU A 24 -7.05 -10.54 -5.32
N ILE A 25 -5.77 -10.51 -5.62
CA ILE A 25 -4.67 -10.76 -4.68
C ILE A 25 -4.15 -9.42 -4.15
N LEU A 26 -4.19 -9.21 -2.85
CA LEU A 26 -3.54 -8.07 -2.20
C LEU A 26 -2.05 -8.36 -2.05
N VAL A 27 -1.20 -7.74 -2.88
CA VAL A 27 0.22 -8.12 -3.00
C VAL A 27 1.14 -7.55 -1.91
N ASN A 28 0.75 -6.42 -1.29
CA ASN A 28 1.57 -5.69 -0.33
C ASN A 28 0.78 -5.33 0.93
N ALA A 29 0.12 -6.31 1.56
CA ALA A 29 -0.65 -6.06 2.78
C ALA A 29 0.19 -5.35 3.85
N CYS A 30 -0.30 -4.19 4.31
CA CYS A 30 0.39 -3.37 5.31
C CYS A 30 0.28 -3.91 6.74
N CYS A 31 -0.58 -4.89 6.99
CA CYS A 31 -0.74 -5.53 8.29
C CYS A 31 0.24 -6.69 8.47
N ILE A 32 0.68 -6.92 9.70
CA ILE A 32 1.43 -8.13 10.04
C ILE A 32 0.59 -9.38 9.70
N PRO A 33 1.23 -10.50 9.33
CA PRO A 33 0.52 -11.76 9.11
C PRO A 33 -0.31 -12.15 10.34
N ASN A 34 -1.54 -12.61 10.09
CA ASN A 34 -2.48 -13.04 11.15
C ASN A 34 -2.73 -12.00 12.24
N CYS A 35 -2.79 -10.71 11.89
CA CYS A 35 -2.99 -9.63 12.84
C CYS A 35 -4.20 -9.87 13.75
N PRO A 36 -4.02 -10.01 15.08
CA PRO A 36 -5.11 -10.33 16.01
C PRO A 36 -6.11 -9.18 16.16
N ARG A 37 -5.69 -7.94 15.87
CA ARG A 37 -6.54 -6.74 15.96
C ARG A 37 -7.19 -6.35 14.66
N ARG A 38 -7.04 -7.14 13.59
CA ARG A 38 -7.57 -6.80 12.26
C ARG A 38 -9.06 -6.49 12.26
N ALA A 39 -9.87 -7.33 12.92
CA ALA A 39 -11.32 -7.12 12.98
C ALA A 39 -11.70 -5.82 13.70
N GLU A 40 -11.01 -5.48 14.79
CA GLU A 40 -11.19 -4.23 15.52
C GLU A 40 -10.80 -3.03 14.67
N HIS A 41 -9.66 -3.10 13.98
CA HIS A 41 -9.17 -2.07 13.07
C HIS A 41 -10.22 -1.74 11.99
N TYR A 42 -10.72 -2.75 11.29
CA TYR A 42 -11.73 -2.54 10.24
C TYR A 42 -13.05 -1.96 10.79
N ARG A 43 -13.50 -2.40 11.97
CA ARG A 43 -14.68 -1.79 12.63
C ARG A 43 -14.45 -0.33 12.97
N THR A 44 -13.26 0.02 13.44
CA THR A 44 -12.89 1.40 13.77
C THR A 44 -12.85 2.27 12.50
N ILE A 45 -12.20 1.81 11.42
CA ILE A 45 -12.19 2.52 10.13
C ILE A 45 -13.63 2.74 9.62
N ALA A 46 -14.48 1.72 9.65
CA ALA A 46 -15.87 1.85 9.23
C ALA A 46 -16.64 2.88 10.07
N LYS A 47 -16.40 2.93 11.38
CA LYS A 47 -16.97 3.93 12.28
C LYS A 47 -16.47 5.33 11.94
N GLN A 48 -15.16 5.50 11.76
CA GLN A 48 -14.55 6.78 11.36
C GLN A 48 -15.13 7.31 10.05
N GLN A 49 -15.23 6.47 9.02
CA GLN A 49 -15.81 6.85 7.72
C GLN A 49 -17.27 7.27 7.84
N ARG A 50 -18.07 6.55 8.64
CA ARG A 50 -19.47 6.90 8.87
C ARG A 50 -19.60 8.25 9.57
N ILE A 51 -18.80 8.51 10.61
CA ILE A 51 -18.80 9.79 11.32
C ILE A 51 -18.33 10.92 10.38
N ALA A 52 -17.28 10.71 9.61
CA ALA A 52 -16.78 11.69 8.64
C ALA A 52 -17.86 12.05 7.61
N LEU A 53 -18.61 11.05 7.13
CA LEU A 53 -19.74 11.28 6.21
C LEU A 53 -20.88 12.06 6.87
N GLN A 54 -21.23 11.74 8.12
CA GLN A 54 -22.24 12.48 8.89
C GLN A 54 -21.82 13.95 9.08
N ASN A 55 -20.56 14.19 9.45
CA ASN A 55 -20.03 15.54 9.64
C ASN A 55 -20.01 16.37 8.34
N ARG A 56 -19.86 15.70 7.17
CA ARG A 56 -19.96 16.38 5.86
C ARG A 56 -21.40 16.74 5.49
N ARG A 57 -22.36 15.89 5.83
CA ARG A 57 -23.79 16.09 5.50
C ARG A 57 -24.46 17.11 6.42
N ASN A 58 -23.98 17.26 7.65
CA ASN A 58 -24.48 18.18 8.65
C ASN A 58 -23.40 19.22 8.98
N PRO A 59 -23.32 20.34 8.24
CA PRO A 59 -22.30 21.38 8.44
C PRO A 59 -22.61 22.29 9.66
N THR A 60 -23.08 21.72 10.75
CA THR A 60 -23.26 22.44 12.02
C THR A 60 -21.91 22.57 12.72
N ASP A 61 -21.76 23.60 13.56
CA ASP A 61 -20.51 23.85 14.33
C ASP A 61 -20.16 22.72 15.31
N LYS A 62 -21.12 21.84 15.64
CA LYS A 62 -20.93 20.68 16.50
C LYS A 62 -20.63 19.44 15.68
N LYS A 63 -19.36 19.23 15.33
CA LYS A 63 -18.90 18.01 14.68
C LYS A 63 -18.77 16.86 15.68
N ILE A 64 -19.19 15.66 15.25
CA ILE A 64 -19.00 14.44 16.03
C ILE A 64 -17.51 14.10 16.04
N PRO A 65 -16.89 13.89 17.21
CA PRO A 65 -15.48 13.49 17.28
C PRO A 65 -15.22 12.16 16.54
N ILE A 66 -14.20 12.13 15.71
CA ILE A 66 -13.77 10.91 15.01
C ILE A 66 -12.82 10.15 15.94
N PRO A 67 -13.14 8.89 16.32
CA PRO A 67 -12.26 8.12 17.19
C PRO A 67 -10.91 7.88 16.53
N GLY A 68 -9.82 8.00 17.28
CA GLY A 68 -8.49 7.62 16.82
C GLY A 68 -8.34 6.10 16.69
N TRP A 69 -7.34 5.67 15.96
CA TRP A 69 -6.85 4.30 15.93
C TRP A 69 -5.34 4.33 16.16
N HIS A 70 -4.89 3.55 17.11
CA HIS A 70 -3.46 3.30 17.32
C HIS A 70 -3.15 1.83 17.09
N CYS A 71 -2.21 1.55 16.20
CA CYS A 71 -1.75 0.20 15.93
C CYS A 71 -0.49 -0.10 16.77
N GLU A 72 -0.59 -1.06 17.67
CA GLU A 72 0.55 -1.52 18.50
C GLU A 72 1.64 -2.22 17.68
N TYR A 73 1.28 -2.71 16.50
CA TYR A 73 2.21 -3.41 15.60
C TYR A 73 2.90 -2.47 14.62
N GLY A 74 2.71 -1.16 14.79
CA GLY A 74 3.33 -0.13 13.98
C GLY A 74 2.60 0.18 12.66
N ASP A 75 3.11 1.18 11.95
CA ASP A 75 2.66 1.58 10.62
C ASP A 75 3.64 1.04 9.57
N HIS A 76 3.24 -0.03 8.89
CA HIS A 76 4.07 -0.78 7.96
C HIS A 76 3.74 -0.47 6.50
N ASN A 77 3.64 0.81 6.15
CA ASN A 77 3.28 1.24 4.80
C ASN A 77 4.47 1.24 3.81
N SER A 78 5.70 1.05 4.29
CA SER A 78 6.88 1.00 3.43
C SER A 78 7.03 -0.36 2.77
N ILE A 79 7.23 -0.38 1.45
CA ILE A 79 7.51 -1.62 0.70
C ILE A 79 8.77 -2.33 1.24
N HIS A 80 9.76 -1.58 1.74
CA HIS A 80 10.97 -2.14 2.33
C HIS A 80 10.72 -2.94 3.61
N THR A 81 9.65 -2.63 4.35
CA THR A 81 9.22 -3.41 5.53
C THR A 81 8.32 -4.56 5.11
N ILE A 82 7.33 -4.30 4.25
CA ILE A 82 6.32 -5.26 3.81
C ILE A 82 6.94 -6.48 3.13
N ARG A 83 7.99 -6.30 2.32
CA ARG A 83 8.67 -7.40 1.62
C ARG A 83 9.31 -8.45 2.54
N ASN A 84 9.42 -8.17 3.84
CA ASN A 84 9.91 -9.13 4.83
C ASN A 84 8.78 -10.01 5.40
N TYR A 85 7.52 -9.77 5.06
CA TYR A 85 6.40 -10.57 5.53
C TYR A 85 6.19 -11.80 4.65
N VAL A 86 5.83 -12.92 5.27
CA VAL A 86 5.47 -14.17 4.55
C VAL A 86 4.27 -13.99 3.62
N THR A 87 3.46 -12.96 3.86
CA THR A 87 2.28 -12.62 3.07
C THR A 87 2.58 -11.68 1.90
N TYR A 88 3.82 -11.21 1.78
CA TYR A 88 4.24 -10.39 0.66
C TYR A 88 4.30 -11.23 -0.63
N VAL A 89 3.76 -10.67 -1.70
CA VAL A 89 3.84 -11.25 -3.05
C VAL A 89 4.80 -10.40 -3.87
N SER A 90 5.93 -10.98 -4.26
CA SER A 90 6.90 -10.25 -5.06
C SER A 90 6.47 -10.11 -6.54
N PRO A 91 7.02 -9.13 -7.29
CA PRO A 91 6.78 -9.02 -8.73
C PRO A 91 7.09 -10.32 -9.49
N GLU A 92 8.19 -10.99 -9.14
CA GLU A 92 8.58 -12.27 -9.75
C GLU A 92 7.54 -13.35 -9.45
N ALA A 93 7.09 -13.46 -8.18
CA ALA A 93 6.05 -14.42 -7.82
C ALA A 93 4.75 -14.19 -8.58
N ILE A 94 4.38 -12.92 -8.85
CA ILE A 94 3.22 -12.61 -9.68
C ILE A 94 3.34 -13.28 -11.05
N TRP A 95 4.46 -13.10 -11.73
CA TRP A 95 4.65 -13.58 -13.11
C TRP A 95 4.95 -15.07 -13.17
N GLU A 96 5.72 -15.60 -12.23
CA GLU A 96 6.19 -16.97 -12.25
C GLU A 96 5.23 -17.99 -11.61
N LYS A 97 4.36 -17.52 -10.70
CA LYS A 97 3.45 -18.39 -9.92
C LYS A 97 1.98 -18.03 -10.12
N TYR A 98 1.58 -16.81 -9.75
CA TYR A 98 0.17 -16.44 -9.71
C TYR A 98 -0.47 -16.35 -11.10
N VAL A 99 0.19 -15.71 -12.07
CA VAL A 99 -0.33 -15.60 -13.43
C VAL A 99 -0.47 -16.96 -14.10
N PRO A 100 0.52 -17.86 -14.06
CA PRO A 100 0.37 -19.22 -14.60
C PRO A 100 -0.73 -20.03 -13.92
N MET A 101 -1.02 -19.77 -12.64
CA MET A 101 -2.15 -20.40 -11.93
C MET A 101 -3.52 -19.87 -12.39
N GLY A 102 -3.59 -18.75 -13.12
CA GLY A 102 -4.80 -18.13 -13.63
C GLY A 102 -5.32 -16.93 -12.84
N PHE A 103 -4.53 -16.36 -11.92
CA PHE A 103 -4.85 -15.07 -11.29
C PHE A 103 -4.46 -13.93 -12.22
N THR A 104 -5.37 -12.96 -12.39
CA THR A 104 -5.18 -11.81 -13.30
C THR A 104 -5.37 -10.46 -12.63
N ASN A 105 -5.85 -10.44 -11.38
CA ASN A 105 -6.14 -9.19 -10.69
C ASN A 105 -5.28 -9.08 -9.42
N PHE A 106 -4.45 -8.05 -9.39
CA PHE A 106 -3.53 -7.77 -8.29
C PHE A 106 -3.78 -6.37 -7.76
N LYS A 107 -3.85 -6.25 -6.45
CA LYS A 107 -4.14 -5.01 -5.74
C LYS A 107 -2.93 -4.54 -4.96
N ILE A 108 -2.59 -3.26 -5.16
CA ILE A 108 -1.60 -2.55 -4.35
C ILE A 108 -2.36 -1.76 -3.29
N GLU A 109 -2.02 -1.96 -2.03
CA GLU A 109 -2.49 -1.18 -0.88
C GLU A 109 -1.54 0.00 -0.61
N GLY A 110 -2.01 1.00 0.16
CA GLY A 110 -1.15 2.10 0.63
C GLY A 110 -1.46 3.47 0.05
N ARG A 111 -2.64 3.66 -0.59
CA ARG A 111 -3.06 4.97 -1.15
C ARG A 111 -3.07 6.13 -0.14
N THR A 112 -3.04 5.85 1.16
CA THR A 112 -2.97 6.82 2.25
C THR A 112 -1.54 7.04 2.76
N ALA A 113 -0.57 6.30 2.22
CA ALA A 113 0.84 6.51 2.50
C ALA A 113 1.32 7.88 1.98
N ASN A 114 2.46 8.33 2.47
CA ASN A 114 3.07 9.52 1.88
C ASN A 114 3.49 9.24 0.43
N LEU A 115 3.65 10.32 -0.35
CA LEU A 115 3.88 10.21 -1.78
C LEU A 115 5.18 9.48 -2.14
N PHE A 116 6.23 9.60 -1.31
CA PHE A 116 7.49 8.89 -1.53
C PHE A 116 7.30 7.37 -1.40
N GLN A 117 6.58 6.92 -0.37
CA GLN A 117 6.24 5.50 -0.19
C GLN A 117 5.35 4.98 -1.34
N LEU A 118 4.46 5.81 -1.87
CA LEU A 118 3.66 5.46 -3.05
C LEU A 118 4.56 5.28 -4.27
N VAL A 119 5.46 6.22 -4.56
CA VAL A 119 6.41 6.13 -5.67
C VAL A 119 7.26 4.86 -5.54
N ASP A 120 7.81 4.60 -4.35
CA ASP A 120 8.60 3.38 -4.10
C ASP A 120 7.80 2.11 -4.37
N THR A 121 6.55 2.05 -3.90
CA THR A 121 5.70 0.89 -4.10
C THR A 121 5.34 0.68 -5.56
N TYR A 122 4.99 1.75 -6.29
CA TYR A 122 4.69 1.64 -7.71
C TYR A 122 5.91 1.29 -8.55
N CYS A 123 7.07 1.89 -8.28
CA CYS A 123 8.31 1.51 -8.95
C CYS A 123 8.60 0.02 -8.76
N HIS A 124 8.47 -0.47 -7.52
CA HIS A 124 8.72 -1.86 -7.19
C HIS A 124 7.82 -2.85 -7.96
N TYR A 125 6.52 -2.56 -8.17
CA TYR A 125 5.61 -3.48 -8.84
C TYR A 125 5.48 -3.28 -10.35
N MET A 126 5.79 -2.10 -10.87
CA MET A 126 5.52 -1.74 -12.26
C MET A 126 6.77 -1.57 -13.11
N ILE A 127 7.93 -1.48 -12.49
CA ILE A 127 9.21 -1.27 -13.18
C ILE A 127 10.08 -2.52 -13.00
N ARG A 128 10.81 -2.87 -14.03
CA ARG A 128 11.81 -3.95 -13.93
C ARG A 128 12.90 -3.56 -12.93
N PRO A 129 13.40 -4.50 -12.11
CA PRO A 129 14.36 -4.21 -11.05
C PRO A 129 15.56 -3.39 -11.49
N GLU A 130 16.11 -3.67 -12.70
CA GLU A 130 17.26 -2.97 -13.25
C GLU A 130 17.03 -1.49 -13.55
N TYR A 131 15.75 -1.07 -13.73
CA TYR A 131 15.35 0.32 -14.01
C TYR A 131 14.68 1.02 -12.84
N GLU A 132 14.46 0.32 -11.73
CA GLU A 132 13.68 0.85 -10.60
C GLU A 132 14.24 2.15 -10.04
N GLY A 133 15.57 2.24 -9.90
CA GLY A 133 16.25 3.43 -9.39
C GLY A 133 16.09 4.64 -10.31
N GLU A 134 16.29 4.45 -11.62
CA GLU A 134 16.12 5.52 -12.60
C GLU A 134 14.66 5.99 -12.69
N ALA A 135 13.72 5.07 -12.74
CA ALA A 135 12.29 5.38 -12.79
C ALA A 135 11.85 6.17 -11.56
N ARG A 136 12.35 5.82 -10.38
CA ARG A 136 12.09 6.54 -9.12
C ARG A 136 12.56 7.99 -9.21
N LEU A 137 13.78 8.21 -9.67
CA LEU A 137 14.35 9.56 -9.85
C LEU A 137 13.55 10.38 -10.85
N LEU A 138 13.21 9.80 -12.01
CA LEU A 138 12.41 10.47 -13.05
C LEU A 138 11.00 10.83 -12.54
N LEU A 139 10.34 9.94 -11.83
CA LEU A 139 9.02 10.21 -11.23
C LEU A 139 9.10 11.34 -10.22
N LEU A 140 10.05 11.32 -9.29
CA LEU A 140 10.22 12.36 -8.29
C LEU A 140 10.54 13.72 -8.93
N ALA A 141 11.41 13.75 -9.94
CA ALA A 141 11.74 14.97 -10.67
C ALA A 141 10.52 15.56 -11.41
N ASN A 142 9.69 14.70 -12.03
CA ASN A 142 8.46 15.14 -12.67
C ASN A 142 7.41 15.67 -11.67
N LEU A 143 7.29 15.03 -10.52
CA LEU A 143 6.40 15.47 -9.45
C LEU A 143 6.85 16.83 -8.88
N GLU A 144 8.16 17.06 -8.72
CA GLU A 144 8.71 18.36 -8.32
C GLU A 144 8.46 19.43 -9.39
N LYS A 145 8.74 19.13 -10.67
CA LYS A 145 8.49 20.02 -11.80
C LYS A 145 7.02 20.42 -11.91
N SER A 146 6.13 19.50 -11.58
CA SER A 146 4.67 19.73 -11.58
C SER A 146 4.15 20.39 -10.31
N HIS A 147 5.03 20.81 -9.39
CA HIS A 147 4.69 21.41 -8.10
C HIS A 147 3.79 20.53 -7.19
N ILE A 148 3.79 19.22 -7.41
CA ILE A 148 3.06 18.25 -6.57
C ILE A 148 3.83 17.97 -5.28
N ILE A 149 5.17 17.96 -5.36
CA ILE A 149 6.07 17.87 -4.22
C ILE A 149 7.05 19.02 -4.22
N SER A 150 7.61 19.31 -3.04
CA SER A 150 8.76 20.21 -2.90
C SER A 150 9.89 19.44 -2.25
N VAL A 151 11.02 19.37 -2.93
CA VAL A 151 12.24 18.76 -2.39
C VAL A 151 13.08 19.88 -1.78
N ASN A 152 13.24 19.89 -0.46
CA ASN A 152 14.16 20.79 0.21
C ASN A 152 15.59 20.46 -0.21
N ARG A 153 16.13 21.19 -1.17
CA ARG A 153 17.53 21.09 -1.53
C ARG A 153 18.35 21.76 -0.43
N PRO A 154 19.38 21.13 0.14
CA PRO A 154 20.31 21.82 1.01
C PRO A 154 20.88 23.01 0.23
N ARG A 155 20.87 24.21 0.84
CA ARG A 155 21.56 25.35 0.22
C ARG A 155 23.01 24.95 -0.02
N PRO A 156 23.54 25.17 -1.24
CA PRO A 156 24.96 24.95 -1.45
C PRO A 156 25.73 25.75 -0.39
N ALA A 157 26.68 25.11 0.26
CA ALA A 157 27.58 25.81 1.18
C ALA A 157 28.15 26.99 0.41
N LYS A 158 28.05 28.19 0.98
CA LYS A 158 28.77 29.35 0.41
C LYS A 158 30.24 28.97 0.46
N TRP A 159 30.84 28.79 -0.71
CA TRP A 159 32.27 28.74 -0.82
C TRP A 159 32.78 30.10 -0.39
N GLU A 160 33.27 30.21 0.84
CA GLU A 160 34.06 31.33 1.24
C GLU A 160 35.44 31.13 0.57
N GLY A 161 35.63 31.85 -0.55
CA GLY A 161 36.91 31.94 -1.25
C GLY A 161 37.91 32.83 -0.50
#